data_b39112bc5e865b589ba96a843a47c611
#
_entry.id   b39112bc5e865b589ba96a843a47c611
#
_cell.length_a   1.000
_cell.length_b   1.000
_cell.length_c   1.000
_cell.angle_alpha   90.00
_cell.angle_beta   90.00
_cell.angle_gamma   90.00
#
_symmetry.space_group_name_H-M   'P 1'
#
loop_
_entity.id
_entity.type
_entity.pdbx_description
1 polymer ?
#
loop_
_entity_poly.entity_id
_entity_poly.type
_entity_poly.pdbx_seq_one_letter_code
_entity_poly.pdbx_strand_id
1 'polypeptide(L)'
;VETQTESTTFNINSIVNKSRVKILVYVDGKKVEFDQEPIVINGRTMVPMRAIFEAFGATVSWNNSTQQVIAIKDATELSFIIGEKTMLVNRTNLLNIDVAPVIRNGRTLVPLRVISDALGYNVVWNDPNRVVSITTI
;
A
#
# COMPACT_ATOMS: atom_id res chain seq x y z
N VAL A 1 -1.53 -21.61 33.74
CA VAL A 1 -1.66 -21.24 32.99
C VAL A 1 -1.90 -20.86 32.72
N GLU A 2 -1.55 -20.67 32.97
CA GLU A 2 -1.67 -20.14 32.28
C GLU A 2 -1.89 -19.93 31.72
N THR A 3 -1.67 -20.12 32.39
CA THR A 3 -1.72 -19.89 31.50
C THR A 3 -2.27 -20.04 31.01
N GLN A 4 -2.45 -20.37 31.28
CA GLN A 4 -2.96 -20.44 30.51
C GLN A 4 -3.74 -20.09 30.21
N THR A 5 -3.53 -20.24 31.14
CA THR A 5 -4.46 -19.91 30.63
C THR A 5 -4.64 -19.31 29.56
N GLU A 6 -4.32 -19.43 29.22
CA GLU A 6 -4.33 -18.84 28.10
C GLU A 6 -4.45 -19.64 26.89
N SER A 7 -4.48 -20.93 26.80
CA SER A 7 -4.33 -21.62 25.55
C SER A 7 -5.63 -21.79 24.79
N THR A 8 -6.72 -22.17 25.43
CA THR A 8 -7.99 -22.31 24.71
C THR A 8 -8.51 -20.98 24.25
N THR A 9 -8.48 -20.03 25.12
CA THR A 9 -8.82 -18.67 24.78
C THR A 9 -7.92 -18.14 23.70
N PHE A 10 -6.71 -18.61 23.71
CA PHE A 10 -5.74 -18.24 22.73
C PHE A 10 -6.15 -18.61 21.31
N ASN A 11 -6.74 -19.78 21.10
CA ASN A 11 -7.19 -20.17 19.77
C ASN A 11 -8.29 -19.26 19.25
N ILE A 12 -9.24 -18.93 20.08
CA ILE A 12 -10.31 -18.03 19.71
C ILE A 12 -9.75 -16.65 19.41
N ASN A 13 -8.84 -16.20 20.23
CA ASN A 13 -8.22 -14.91 20.05
C ASN A 13 -7.43 -14.83 18.75
N SER A 14 -6.77 -15.92 18.39
CA SER A 14 -6.07 -16.00 17.12
C SER A 14 -7.00 -15.73 15.94
N ILE A 15 -8.17 -16.34 15.97
CA ILE A 15 -9.15 -16.16 14.90
C ILE A 15 -9.69 -14.73 14.91
N VAL A 16 -10.08 -14.27 16.07
CA VAL A 16 -10.66 -12.94 16.20
C VAL A 16 -9.65 -11.85 15.83
N ASN A 17 -8.39 -12.06 16.17
CA ASN A 17 -7.38 -11.06 15.95
C ASN A 17 -6.69 -11.14 14.60
N LYS A 18 -7.15 -11.98 13.72
CA LYS A 18 -6.54 -12.10 12.41
C LYS A 18 -6.50 -10.76 11.69
N SER A 19 -7.58 -9.99 11.81
CA SER A 19 -7.65 -8.68 11.17
C SER A 19 -6.70 -7.66 11.77
N ARG A 20 -6.12 -7.98 12.93
CA ARG A 20 -5.15 -7.10 13.58
C ARG A 20 -3.70 -7.44 13.25
N VAL A 21 -3.49 -8.52 12.52
CA VAL A 21 -2.15 -8.87 12.08
C VAL A 21 -1.69 -7.79 11.12
N LYS A 22 -0.52 -7.25 11.38
CA LYS A 22 0.01 -6.18 10.55
C LYS A 22 0.27 -6.69 9.14
N ILE A 23 0.04 -5.82 8.19
CA ILE A 23 0.39 -6.10 6.81
C ILE A 23 1.87 -5.76 6.64
N LEU A 24 2.65 -6.74 6.21
CA LEU A 24 4.07 -6.55 5.96
C LEU A 24 4.28 -6.46 4.46
N VAL A 25 5.07 -5.50 4.03
CA VAL A 25 5.34 -5.27 2.63
C VAL A 25 6.84 -5.39 2.39
N TYR A 26 7.20 -6.22 1.42
CA TYR A 26 8.60 -6.40 1.01
C TYR A 26 8.73 -6.02 -0.46
N VAL A 27 9.77 -5.25 -0.76
CA VAL A 27 10.10 -4.89 -2.14
C VAL A 27 11.45 -5.51 -2.44
N ASP A 28 11.47 -6.45 -3.39
CA ASP A 28 12.67 -7.21 -3.77
C ASP A 28 13.36 -7.80 -2.56
N GLY A 29 12.55 -8.38 -1.65
CA GLY A 29 13.04 -9.05 -0.46
C GLY A 29 13.36 -8.14 0.72
N LYS A 30 13.24 -6.84 0.55
CA LYS A 30 13.56 -5.89 1.60
C LYS A 30 12.30 -5.34 2.21
N LYS A 31 12.19 -5.42 3.53
CA LYS A 31 11.01 -4.95 4.24
C LYS A 31 10.90 -3.43 4.15
N VAL A 32 9.70 -2.95 3.86
CA VAL A 32 9.40 -1.52 3.83
C VAL A 32 8.91 -1.11 5.20
N GLU A 33 9.54 -0.11 5.81
CA GLU A 33 9.13 0.41 7.11
C GLU A 33 8.14 1.55 6.90
N PHE A 34 7.05 1.49 7.64
CA PHE A 34 6.00 2.51 7.56
C PHE A 34 5.81 3.15 8.93
N ASP A 35 5.65 4.47 8.95
CA ASP A 35 5.27 5.16 10.18
C ASP A 35 3.76 5.21 10.38
N GLN A 36 2.99 4.95 9.33
CA GLN A 36 1.56 4.74 9.37
C GLN A 36 1.31 3.35 8.79
N GLU A 37 0.72 2.45 9.60
CA GLU A 37 0.49 1.08 9.18
C GLU A 37 -0.38 1.01 7.93
N PRO A 38 -0.07 0.07 7.02
CA PRO A 38 -1.00 -0.21 5.92
C PRO A 38 -2.37 -0.60 6.44
N ILE A 39 -3.42 -0.20 5.73
CA ILE A 39 -4.79 -0.55 6.08
C ILE A 39 -5.50 -1.11 4.87
N VAL A 40 -6.65 -1.72 5.10
CA VAL A 40 -7.48 -2.27 4.01
C VAL A 40 -8.74 -1.43 3.92
N ILE A 41 -9.02 -0.89 2.74
CA ILE A 41 -10.24 -0.15 2.46
C ILE A 41 -10.92 -0.82 1.27
N ASN A 42 -12.15 -1.28 1.46
CA ASN A 42 -12.95 -1.94 0.40
C ASN A 42 -12.14 -3.04 -0.29
N GLY A 43 -11.43 -3.85 0.49
CA GLY A 43 -10.67 -4.97 -0.02
C GLY A 43 -9.35 -4.61 -0.68
N ARG A 44 -8.92 -3.36 -0.63
CA ARG A 44 -7.66 -2.91 -1.22
C ARG A 44 -6.69 -2.50 -0.13
N THR A 45 -5.45 -2.97 -0.24
CA THR A 45 -4.39 -2.59 0.69
C THR A 45 -3.90 -1.21 0.34
N MET A 46 -3.98 -0.30 1.32
CA MET A 46 -3.57 1.09 1.19
C MET A 46 -2.31 1.30 1.99
N VAL A 47 -1.30 1.90 1.39
CA VAL A 47 0.00 2.10 2.04
C VAL A 47 0.41 3.56 1.98
N PRO A 48 1.21 4.03 2.95
CA PRO A 48 1.76 5.38 2.89
C PRO A 48 2.55 5.59 1.60
N MET A 49 2.16 6.61 0.87
CA MET A 49 2.68 6.91 -0.45
C MET A 49 4.18 7.11 -0.48
N ARG A 50 4.69 7.96 0.42
CA ARG A 50 6.10 8.32 0.37
C ARG A 50 6.99 7.11 0.60
N ALA A 51 6.65 6.29 1.59
CA ALA A 51 7.48 5.13 1.93
C ALA A 51 7.51 4.12 0.78
N ILE A 52 6.37 3.89 0.13
CA ILE A 52 6.33 2.89 -0.95
C ILE A 52 7.06 3.41 -2.19
N PHE A 53 6.87 4.69 -2.54
CA PHE A 53 7.58 5.23 -3.71
C PHE A 53 9.09 5.29 -3.46
N GLU A 54 9.51 5.62 -2.24
CA GLU A 54 10.94 5.60 -1.91
C GLU A 54 11.50 4.19 -2.02
N ALA A 55 10.75 3.19 -1.56
CA ALA A 55 11.18 1.81 -1.68
C ALA A 55 11.33 1.38 -3.14
N PHE A 56 10.53 1.96 -4.04
CA PHE A 56 10.65 1.70 -5.48
C PHE A 56 11.76 2.51 -6.15
N GLY A 57 12.35 3.46 -5.45
CA GLY A 57 13.33 4.36 -6.04
C GLY A 57 12.71 5.46 -6.89
N ALA A 58 11.43 5.74 -6.67
CA ALA A 58 10.74 6.80 -7.40
C ALA A 58 10.88 8.13 -6.69
N THR A 59 10.79 9.23 -7.46
CA THR A 59 10.72 10.57 -6.89
C THR A 59 9.26 11.01 -6.87
N VAL A 60 8.89 11.79 -5.85
CA VAL A 60 7.51 12.19 -5.63
C VAL A 60 7.44 13.70 -5.51
N SER A 61 6.52 14.32 -6.24
CA SER A 61 6.21 15.74 -6.12
C SER A 61 4.76 15.89 -5.68
N TRP A 62 4.50 16.91 -4.89
CA TRP A 62 3.20 17.17 -4.32
C TRP A 62 2.80 18.60 -4.57
N ASN A 63 1.57 18.81 -5.07
CA ASN A 63 1.00 20.16 -5.23
C ASN A 63 -0.11 20.33 -4.20
N ASN A 64 0.16 21.13 -3.20
CA ASN A 64 -0.77 21.32 -2.08
C ASN A 64 -2.06 22.00 -2.50
N SER A 65 -2.01 22.88 -3.50
CA SER A 65 -3.19 23.62 -3.96
C SER A 65 -4.18 22.71 -4.68
N THR A 66 -3.69 21.80 -5.50
CA THR A 66 -4.52 20.94 -6.32
C THR A 66 -4.68 19.54 -5.74
N GLN A 67 -3.92 19.21 -4.71
CA GLN A 67 -3.87 17.86 -4.13
C GLN A 67 -3.36 16.83 -5.14
N GLN A 68 -2.59 17.28 -6.11
CA GLN A 68 -2.05 16.40 -7.15
C GLN A 68 -0.71 15.83 -6.72
N VAL A 69 -0.51 14.57 -6.99
CA VAL A 69 0.73 13.86 -6.74
C VAL A 69 1.29 13.39 -8.07
N ILE A 70 2.59 13.59 -8.27
CA ILE A 70 3.29 13.08 -9.44
C ILE A 70 4.46 12.24 -8.94
N ALA A 71 4.53 10.99 -9.39
CA ALA A 71 5.61 10.08 -9.03
C ALA A 71 6.31 9.63 -10.29
N ILE A 72 7.63 9.65 -10.28
CA ILE A 72 8.41 9.29 -11.47
C ILE A 72 9.43 8.22 -11.08
N LYS A 73 9.39 7.11 -11.82
CA LYS A 73 10.41 6.07 -11.72
C LYS A 73 10.87 5.71 -13.11
N ASP A 74 12.17 5.91 -13.38
CA ASP A 74 12.76 5.68 -14.70
C ASP A 74 11.96 6.44 -15.76
N ALA A 75 11.37 5.77 -16.73
CA ALA A 75 10.61 6.40 -17.81
C ALA A 75 9.11 6.46 -17.53
N THR A 76 8.66 6.07 -16.34
CA THR A 76 7.23 6.02 -16.02
C THR A 76 6.85 7.15 -15.08
N GLU A 77 5.81 7.88 -15.45
CA GLU A 77 5.24 8.94 -14.63
C GLU A 77 3.82 8.54 -14.23
N LEU A 78 3.52 8.60 -12.94
CA LEU A 78 2.17 8.40 -12.42
C LEU A 78 1.67 9.74 -11.87
N SER A 79 0.42 10.06 -12.15
CA SER A 79 -0.18 11.28 -11.65
C SER A 79 -1.58 10.99 -11.14
N PHE A 80 -1.89 11.46 -9.95
CA PHE A 80 -3.22 11.24 -9.36
C PHE A 80 -3.55 12.38 -8.40
N ILE A 81 -4.85 12.48 -8.09
CA ILE A 81 -5.36 13.52 -7.19
C ILE A 81 -6.00 12.84 -6.00
N ILE A 82 -5.71 13.33 -4.80
CA ILE A 82 -6.28 12.79 -3.56
C ILE A 82 -7.80 12.85 -3.65
N GLY A 83 -8.43 11.74 -3.34
CA GLY A 83 -9.90 11.65 -3.34
C GLY A 83 -10.52 11.26 -4.66
N GLU A 84 -9.74 11.17 -5.73
CA GLU A 84 -10.27 10.80 -7.03
C GLU A 84 -9.91 9.37 -7.40
N LYS A 85 -10.80 8.71 -8.12
CA LYS A 85 -10.65 7.30 -8.47
C LYS A 85 -10.06 7.13 -9.87
N THR A 86 -9.10 7.97 -10.22
CA THR A 86 -8.40 7.90 -11.49
C THR A 86 -6.92 8.16 -11.31
N MET A 87 -6.13 7.62 -12.22
CA MET A 87 -4.70 7.81 -12.24
C MET A 87 -4.25 7.87 -13.70
N LEU A 88 -3.35 8.80 -14.01
CA LEU A 88 -2.77 8.90 -15.35
C LEU A 88 -1.38 8.25 -15.33
N VAL A 89 -1.12 7.44 -16.35
CA VAL A 89 0.20 6.87 -16.57
C VAL A 89 0.77 7.54 -17.81
N ASN A 90 1.94 8.15 -17.65
CA ASN A 90 2.66 8.86 -18.71
C ASN A 90 1.78 9.91 -19.39
N ARG A 91 0.92 10.57 -18.59
CA ARG A 91 0.09 11.71 -18.97
C ARG A 91 -1.01 11.40 -19.97
N THR A 92 -1.07 10.19 -20.52
CA THR A 92 -2.04 9.88 -21.57
C THR A 92 -2.92 8.68 -21.26
N ASN A 93 -2.43 7.72 -20.48
CA ASN A 93 -3.19 6.51 -20.21
C ASN A 93 -3.95 6.66 -18.89
N LEU A 94 -5.27 6.82 -18.98
CA LEU A 94 -6.12 7.00 -17.81
C LEU A 94 -6.56 5.64 -17.28
N LEU A 95 -6.29 5.39 -16.01
CA LEU A 95 -6.72 4.19 -15.32
C LEU A 95 -7.77 4.53 -14.28
N ASN A 96 -8.78 3.69 -14.17
CA ASN A 96 -9.74 3.79 -13.07
C ASN A 96 -9.22 2.96 -11.91
N ILE A 97 -9.34 3.52 -10.70
CA ILE A 97 -8.92 2.82 -9.49
C ILE A 97 -10.13 2.68 -8.57
N ASP A 98 -10.22 1.53 -7.89
CA ASP A 98 -11.41 1.21 -7.09
C ASP A 98 -11.51 2.06 -5.84
N VAL A 99 -10.36 2.38 -5.25
CA VAL A 99 -10.30 3.13 -3.99
C VAL A 99 -9.40 4.33 -4.22
N ALA A 100 -9.94 5.50 -3.95
CA ALA A 100 -9.20 6.75 -4.14
C ALA A 100 -8.08 6.87 -3.10
N PRO A 101 -6.97 7.54 -3.43
CA PRO A 101 -5.99 7.92 -2.43
C PRO A 101 -6.66 8.76 -1.35
N VAL A 102 -6.29 8.52 -0.09
CA VAL A 102 -6.88 9.21 1.05
C VAL A 102 -5.79 9.68 2.00
N ILE A 103 -6.14 10.64 2.85
CA ILE A 103 -5.23 11.12 3.89
C ILE A 103 -5.68 10.55 5.23
N ARG A 104 -4.78 9.92 5.94
CA ARG A 104 -5.01 9.37 7.28
C ARG A 104 -3.84 9.75 8.18
N ASN A 105 -4.13 10.38 9.31
CA ASN A 105 -3.13 10.75 10.29
C ASN A 105 -1.98 11.54 9.66
N GLY A 106 -2.32 12.44 8.74
CA GLY A 106 -1.33 13.27 8.07
C GLY A 106 -0.53 12.56 6.98
N ARG A 107 -0.88 11.32 6.65
CA ARG A 107 -0.18 10.56 5.60
C ARG A 107 -1.12 10.28 4.46
N THR A 108 -0.62 10.42 3.23
CA THR A 108 -1.37 10.03 2.04
C THR A 108 -1.22 8.55 1.82
N LEU A 109 -2.33 7.83 1.75
CA LEU A 109 -2.35 6.39 1.50
C LEU A 109 -2.82 6.14 0.08
N VAL A 110 -2.16 5.21 -0.60
CA VAL A 110 -2.46 4.87 -2.00
C VAL A 110 -2.68 3.38 -2.14
N PRO A 111 -3.50 2.96 -3.14
CA PRO A 111 -3.70 1.53 -3.37
C PRO A 111 -2.42 0.88 -3.87
N LEU A 112 -1.92 -0.08 -3.12
CA LEU A 112 -0.61 -0.65 -3.36
C LEU A 112 -0.52 -1.37 -4.71
N ARG A 113 -1.51 -2.21 -5.03
CA ARG A 113 -1.42 -3.05 -6.24
C ARG A 113 -1.43 -2.22 -7.52
N VAL A 114 -2.33 -1.27 -7.64
CA VAL A 114 -2.44 -0.51 -8.89
C VAL A 114 -1.18 0.33 -9.13
N ILE A 115 -0.61 0.89 -8.06
CA ILE A 115 0.64 1.64 -8.15
C ILE A 115 1.79 0.71 -8.58
N SER A 116 1.88 -0.45 -7.94
CA SER A 116 2.95 -1.40 -8.23
C SER A 116 2.85 -1.94 -9.65
N ASP A 117 1.63 -2.30 -10.08
CA ASP A 117 1.40 -2.80 -11.43
C ASP A 117 1.77 -1.74 -12.46
N ALA A 118 1.39 -0.49 -12.22
CA ALA A 118 1.66 0.60 -13.16
C ALA A 118 3.16 0.85 -13.31
N LEU A 119 3.94 0.57 -12.28
CA LEU A 119 5.40 0.74 -12.33
C LEU A 119 6.13 -0.52 -12.80
N GLY A 120 5.39 -1.57 -13.16
CA GLY A 120 6.00 -2.77 -13.71
C GLY A 120 6.45 -3.80 -12.69
N TYR A 121 5.93 -3.72 -11.47
CA TYR A 121 6.27 -4.69 -10.44
C TYR A 121 5.28 -5.83 -10.42
N ASN A 122 5.75 -6.98 -9.97
CA ASN A 122 4.92 -8.15 -9.73
C ASN A 122 4.53 -8.17 -8.25
N VAL A 123 3.23 -8.36 -7.95
CA VAL A 123 2.72 -8.28 -6.58
C VAL A 123 2.11 -9.62 -6.20
N VAL A 124 2.57 -10.20 -5.11
CA VAL A 124 2.04 -11.43 -4.56
C VAL A 124 1.56 -11.18 -3.13
N TRP A 125 0.31 -11.49 -2.89
CA TRP A 125 -0.31 -11.35 -1.58
C TRP A 125 -0.36 -12.71 -0.92
N ASN A 126 0.21 -12.82 0.27
CA ASN A 126 0.18 -14.05 1.05
C ASN A 126 -0.76 -13.88 2.24
N ASP A 127 -1.97 -14.37 2.10
CA ASP A 127 -2.94 -14.48 3.16
C ASP A 127 -2.93 -15.97 3.57
N PRO A 128 -2.85 -16.33 4.81
CA PRO A 128 -3.21 -15.59 6.01
C PRO A 128 -2.08 -14.81 6.68
N ASN A 129 -0.86 -14.87 6.20
CA ASN A 129 0.26 -14.22 6.88
C ASN A 129 0.24 -12.70 6.72
N ARG A 130 -0.59 -12.19 5.80
CA ARG A 130 -0.71 -10.77 5.50
C ARG A 130 0.63 -10.17 5.07
N VAL A 131 1.32 -10.90 4.22
CA VAL A 131 2.59 -10.46 3.64
C VAL A 131 2.40 -10.16 2.17
N VAL A 132 2.84 -9.00 1.74
CA VAL A 132 2.83 -8.60 0.33
C VAL A 132 4.27 -8.61 -0.15
N SER A 133 4.54 -9.37 -1.19
CA SER A 133 5.86 -9.41 -1.82
C SER A 133 5.78 -8.75 -3.18
N ILE A 134 6.60 -7.75 -3.38
CA ILE A 134 6.65 -6.97 -4.62
C ILE A 134 8.03 -7.15 -5.21
N THR A 135 8.08 -7.60 -6.45
CA THR A 135 9.36 -7.88 -7.10
C THR A 135 9.43 -7.20 -8.45
N THR A 136 10.62 -6.82 -8.85
CA THR A 136 10.86 -6.33 -10.20
C THR A 136 10.67 -7.49 -11.19
N ILE A 137 10.14 -7.14 -12.34
CA ILE A 137 9.90 -8.14 -13.38
C ILE A 137 11.14 -8.33 -14.23
#